data_a1e5e7d2e4529782b282248313678d0e
#
_entry.id   a1e5e7d2e4529782b282248313678d0e
#
_cell.length_a   1.000
_cell.length_b   1.000
_cell.length_c   1.000
_cell.angle_alpha   90.00
_cell.angle_beta   90.00
_cell.angle_gamma   90.00
#
_symmetry.space_group_name_H-M   'P 1'
#
loop_
_entity.id
_entity.type
_entity.pdbx_description
1 polymer ?
#
loop_
_entity_poly.entity_id
_entity_poly.type
_entity_poly.pdbx_seq_one_letter_code
_entity_poly.pdbx_strand_id
1 'polypeptide(L)'
;MTNQPKPTPTAPRPPITTAADMHAFVASRDRAYDDAWLKTSQIMKMLGLETTAIWQTPYSFAWQMILNKLIRAMASPENADHWKDIQGYCQLVLEEQAKAK
;
A
#
# COMPACT_ATOMS: atom_id res chain seq x y z
N MET A 1 2.06 23.11 20.59
CA MET A 1 1.86 22.29 19.42
C MET A 1 1.24 23.11 18.33
N THR A 2 1.94 23.22 17.31
CA THR A 2 1.36 23.84 16.17
C THR A 2 0.32 22.92 15.60
N ASN A 3 -0.86 23.33 15.70
CA ASN A 3 -1.88 22.74 14.91
C ASN A 3 -1.51 22.98 13.47
N GLN A 4 -0.91 21.98 12.91
CA GLN A 4 -0.92 21.97 11.47
C GLN A 4 -2.37 22.07 11.05
N PRO A 5 -2.73 23.07 10.30
CA PRO A 5 -4.04 23.09 9.72
C PRO A 5 -4.17 21.75 9.01
N LYS A 6 -5.20 21.03 9.33
CA LYS A 6 -5.60 19.93 8.52
C LYS A 6 -5.52 20.41 7.09
N PRO A 7 -4.90 19.64 6.21
CA PRO A 7 -4.98 19.98 4.83
C PRO A 7 -6.44 20.24 4.56
N THR A 8 -6.74 21.46 4.24
CA THR A 8 -8.04 21.85 3.80
C THR A 8 -8.53 20.76 2.88
N PRO A 9 -9.75 20.27 3.08
CA PRO A 9 -10.33 19.44 2.06
C PRO A 9 -10.20 20.24 0.79
N THR A 10 -9.21 19.89 0.04
CA THR A 10 -8.98 20.45 -1.24
C THR A 10 -10.26 20.39 -2.02
N ALA A 11 -10.44 21.38 -2.84
CA ALA A 11 -11.41 21.31 -3.90
C ALA A 11 -11.44 19.89 -4.45
N PRO A 12 -12.62 19.38 -4.76
CA PRO A 12 -12.72 18.02 -5.29
C PRO A 12 -11.74 17.89 -6.43
N ARG A 13 -10.99 16.81 -6.39
CA ARG A 13 -10.05 16.51 -7.46
C ARG A 13 -10.81 16.42 -8.76
N PRO A 14 -10.24 16.94 -9.85
CA PRO A 14 -10.87 16.75 -11.14
C PRO A 14 -11.10 15.27 -11.38
N PRO A 15 -12.21 14.90 -11.97
CA PRO A 15 -12.46 13.50 -12.25
C PRO A 15 -11.38 12.92 -13.16
N ILE A 16 -11.01 11.69 -12.89
CA ILE A 16 -10.09 10.95 -13.75
C ILE A 16 -10.92 10.42 -14.92
N THR A 17 -10.72 11.02 -16.08
CA THR A 17 -11.52 10.68 -17.25
C THR A 17 -10.72 10.09 -18.40
N THR A 18 -9.39 10.19 -18.32
CA THR A 18 -8.51 9.70 -19.38
C THR A 18 -7.40 8.84 -18.80
N ALA A 19 -6.76 8.06 -19.66
CA ALA A 19 -5.58 7.29 -19.26
C ALA A 19 -4.46 8.20 -18.79
N ALA A 20 -4.32 9.38 -19.40
CA ALA A 20 -3.31 10.35 -18.98
C ALA A 20 -3.59 10.87 -17.57
N ASP A 21 -4.86 11.11 -17.24
CA ASP A 21 -5.24 11.54 -15.89
C ASP A 21 -4.90 10.48 -14.86
N MET A 22 -5.20 9.22 -15.16
CA MET A 22 -4.88 8.12 -14.28
C MET A 22 -3.37 7.99 -14.08
N HIS A 23 -2.63 8.09 -15.18
CA HIS A 23 -1.17 8.00 -15.13
C HIS A 23 -0.58 9.11 -14.26
N ALA A 24 -1.06 10.34 -14.41
CA ALA A 24 -0.60 11.47 -13.61
C ALA A 24 -0.94 11.28 -12.13
N PHE A 25 -2.12 10.76 -11.84
CA PHE A 25 -2.55 10.49 -10.48
C PHE A 25 -1.64 9.46 -9.80
N VAL A 26 -1.37 8.35 -10.49
CA VAL A 26 -0.51 7.29 -9.97
C VAL A 26 0.92 7.81 -9.75
N ALA A 27 1.46 8.54 -10.72
CA ALA A 27 2.80 9.09 -10.61
C ALA A 27 2.93 10.08 -9.46
N SER A 28 1.90 10.90 -9.25
CA SER A 28 1.86 11.85 -8.14
C SER A 28 1.89 11.13 -6.79
N ARG A 29 1.10 10.06 -6.63
CA ARG A 29 1.08 9.28 -5.40
C ARG A 29 2.41 8.57 -5.16
N ASP A 30 2.95 8.02 -6.21
CA ASP A 30 4.16 7.23 -6.12
C ASP A 30 5.36 8.09 -5.70
N ARG A 31 5.44 9.30 -6.22
CA ARG A 31 6.48 10.23 -5.80
C ARG A 31 6.43 10.56 -4.32
N ALA A 32 5.23 10.63 -3.76
CA ALA A 32 5.05 10.92 -2.34
C ALA A 32 5.58 9.80 -1.45
N TYR A 33 5.69 8.59 -1.99
CA TYR A 33 6.12 7.40 -1.26
C TYR A 33 7.36 6.75 -1.85
N ASP A 34 8.18 7.53 -2.56
CA ASP A 34 9.47 7.08 -3.07
C ASP A 34 9.32 5.83 -3.96
N ASP A 35 8.39 5.89 -4.90
CA ASP A 35 8.12 4.80 -5.84
C ASP A 35 7.82 3.47 -5.15
N ALA A 36 7.07 3.52 -4.06
CA ALA A 36 6.81 2.35 -3.23
C ALA A 36 6.19 1.19 -4.01
N TRP A 37 5.27 1.47 -4.95
CA TRP A 37 4.64 0.41 -5.71
C TRP A 37 5.66 -0.30 -6.62
N LEU A 38 6.59 0.45 -7.20
CA LEU A 38 7.64 -0.11 -8.06
C LEU A 38 8.61 -0.94 -7.23
N LYS A 39 9.04 -0.41 -6.09
CA LYS A 39 9.93 -1.14 -5.18
C LYS A 39 9.29 -2.42 -4.67
N THR A 40 7.99 -2.35 -4.33
CA THR A 40 7.23 -3.53 -3.93
C THR A 40 7.29 -4.60 -5.01
N SER A 41 6.99 -4.21 -6.24
CA SER A 41 7.01 -5.12 -7.37
C SER A 41 8.37 -5.75 -7.59
N GLN A 42 9.43 -4.95 -7.51
CA GLN A 42 10.80 -5.43 -7.67
C GLN A 42 11.20 -6.44 -6.60
N ILE A 43 10.84 -6.16 -5.34
CA ILE A 43 11.13 -7.06 -4.23
C ILE A 43 10.35 -8.37 -4.39
N MET A 44 9.09 -8.30 -4.75
CA MET A 44 8.28 -9.49 -4.98
C MET A 44 8.88 -10.36 -6.07
N LYS A 45 9.36 -9.74 -7.13
CA LYS A 45 10.01 -10.46 -8.22
C LYS A 45 11.32 -11.10 -7.75
N MET A 46 12.13 -10.38 -7.00
CA MET A 46 13.38 -10.89 -6.46
C MET A 46 13.17 -12.10 -5.54
N LEU A 47 12.09 -12.10 -4.79
CA LEU A 47 11.75 -13.21 -3.91
C LEU A 47 11.06 -14.37 -4.63
N GLY A 48 10.72 -14.19 -5.91
CA GLY A 48 10.03 -15.21 -6.68
C GLY A 48 8.62 -15.48 -6.18
N LEU A 49 7.95 -14.48 -5.64
CA LEU A 49 6.67 -14.68 -4.96
C LEU A 49 5.58 -15.18 -5.88
N GLU A 50 5.60 -14.79 -7.14
CA GLU A 50 4.61 -15.25 -8.10
C GLU A 50 4.70 -16.75 -8.41
N THR A 51 5.82 -17.36 -8.03
CA THR A 51 6.03 -18.81 -8.23
C THR A 51 5.95 -19.59 -6.94
N THR A 52 5.68 -18.94 -5.82
CA THR A 52 5.59 -19.58 -4.51
C THR A 52 4.17 -19.96 -4.16
N ALA A 53 4.04 -20.90 -3.21
CA ALA A 53 2.73 -21.34 -2.75
C ALA A 53 1.88 -20.21 -2.16
N ILE A 54 2.48 -19.18 -1.61
CA ILE A 54 1.71 -18.09 -1.02
C ILE A 54 0.84 -17.38 -2.04
N TRP A 55 1.27 -17.35 -3.29
CA TRP A 55 0.49 -16.70 -4.36
C TRP A 55 -0.80 -17.46 -4.67
N GLN A 56 -0.84 -18.74 -4.27
CA GLN A 56 -2.01 -19.59 -4.45
C GLN A 56 -3.01 -19.47 -3.28
N THR A 57 -2.68 -18.70 -2.26
CA THR A 57 -3.49 -18.58 -1.07
C THR A 57 -4.22 -17.23 -1.05
N PRO A 58 -5.29 -17.10 -0.24
CA PRO A 58 -5.93 -15.80 -0.06
C PRO A 58 -5.06 -14.79 0.68
N TYR A 59 -3.88 -15.21 1.17
CA TYR A 59 -2.97 -14.32 1.88
C TYR A 59 -2.08 -13.50 0.96
N SER A 60 -2.06 -13.81 -0.34
CA SER A 60 -1.19 -13.12 -1.29
C SER A 60 -1.44 -11.61 -1.32
N PHE A 61 -2.70 -11.21 -1.27
CA PHE A 61 -3.04 -9.79 -1.26
C PHE A 61 -2.52 -9.10 -0.01
N ALA A 62 -2.74 -9.70 1.16
CA ALA A 62 -2.26 -9.15 2.42
C ALA A 62 -0.73 -9.04 2.43
N TRP A 63 -0.06 -10.08 1.95
CA TRP A 63 1.40 -10.10 1.87
C TRP A 63 1.91 -8.93 1.03
N GLN A 64 1.31 -8.74 -0.14
CA GLN A 64 1.68 -7.68 -1.06
C GLN A 64 1.45 -6.30 -0.44
N MET A 65 0.31 -6.12 0.20
CA MET A 65 -0.04 -4.84 0.80
C MET A 65 0.82 -4.52 2.02
N ILE A 66 1.14 -5.52 2.84
CA ILE A 66 2.04 -5.33 3.98
C ILE A 66 3.42 -4.89 3.50
N LEU A 67 3.95 -5.54 2.48
CA LEU A 67 5.24 -5.16 1.91
C LEU A 67 5.20 -3.73 1.38
N ASN A 68 4.14 -3.36 0.66
CA ASN A 68 3.99 -2.02 0.13
C ASN A 68 3.97 -0.97 1.26
N LYS A 69 3.24 -1.27 2.34
CA LYS A 69 3.17 -0.35 3.49
C LYS A 69 4.50 -0.24 4.22
N LEU A 70 5.25 -1.32 4.31
CA LEU A 70 6.58 -1.28 4.90
C LEU A 70 7.51 -0.35 4.10
N ILE A 71 7.44 -0.43 2.79
CA ILE A 71 8.26 0.42 1.93
C ILE A 71 7.84 1.89 2.08
N ARG A 72 6.54 2.15 2.15
CA ARG A 72 6.05 3.50 2.40
C ARG A 72 6.50 4.03 3.75
N ALA A 73 6.53 3.17 4.76
CA ALA A 73 7.00 3.54 6.09
C ALA A 73 8.48 3.91 6.11
N MET A 74 9.27 3.40 5.17
CA MET A 74 10.67 3.82 5.05
C MET A 74 10.78 5.31 4.71
N ALA A 75 9.85 5.82 3.92
CA ALA A 75 9.85 7.23 3.54
C ALA A 75 9.23 8.13 4.61
N SER A 76 8.31 7.59 5.41
CA SER A 76 7.65 8.34 6.47
C SER A 76 7.36 7.45 7.67
N PRO A 77 8.41 7.09 8.43
CA PRO A 77 8.27 6.08 9.49
C PRO A 77 7.39 6.50 10.66
N GLU A 78 7.16 7.80 10.81
CA GLU A 78 6.35 8.32 11.91
C GLU A 78 4.86 8.44 11.54
N ASN A 79 4.50 8.12 10.31
CA ASN A 79 3.10 8.15 9.91
C ASN A 79 2.40 6.90 10.42
N ALA A 80 1.58 7.10 11.45
CA ALA A 80 0.89 5.98 12.11
C ALA A 80 -0.01 5.20 11.18
N ASP A 81 -0.49 5.81 10.10
CA ASP A 81 -1.42 5.15 9.18
C ASP A 81 -0.79 3.94 8.50
N HIS A 82 0.50 3.99 8.19
CA HIS A 82 1.17 2.84 7.59
C HIS A 82 1.13 1.63 8.52
N TRP A 83 1.42 1.85 9.80
CA TRP A 83 1.45 0.78 10.79
C TRP A 83 0.06 0.25 11.10
N LYS A 84 -0.94 1.14 11.14
CA LYS A 84 -2.33 0.73 11.33
C LYS A 84 -2.83 -0.12 10.16
N ASP A 85 -2.44 0.26 8.95
CA ASP A 85 -2.81 -0.51 7.76
C ASP A 85 -2.20 -1.90 7.79
N ILE A 86 -0.93 -2.01 8.18
CA ILE A 86 -0.25 -3.30 8.31
C ILE A 86 -0.98 -4.16 9.36
N GLN A 87 -1.31 -3.57 10.48
CA GLN A 87 -2.05 -4.25 11.54
C GLN A 87 -3.39 -4.78 11.04
N GLY A 88 -4.09 -3.98 10.24
CA GLY A 88 -5.36 -4.38 9.64
C GLY A 88 -5.21 -5.57 8.70
N TYR A 89 -4.19 -5.58 7.86
CA TYR A 89 -3.93 -6.71 6.98
C TYR A 89 -3.56 -7.97 7.75
N CYS A 90 -2.79 -7.82 8.83
CA CYS A 90 -2.48 -8.96 9.70
C CYS A 90 -3.75 -9.55 10.29
N GLN A 91 -4.68 -8.71 10.72
CA GLN A 91 -5.95 -9.17 11.29
C GLN A 91 -6.77 -9.92 10.25
N LEU A 92 -6.80 -9.44 9.03
CA LEU A 92 -7.51 -10.12 7.95
C LEU A 92 -6.95 -11.53 7.69
N VAL A 93 -5.63 -11.67 7.75
CA VAL A 93 -4.99 -12.98 7.59
C VAL A 93 -5.42 -13.92 8.71
N LEU A 94 -5.40 -13.42 9.95
CA LEU A 94 -5.79 -14.25 11.09
C LEU A 94 -7.24 -14.69 11.02
N GLU A 95 -8.12 -13.81 10.57
CA GLU A 95 -9.54 -14.14 10.38
C GLU A 95 -9.72 -15.20 9.31
N GLU A 96 -8.97 -15.10 8.22
CA GLU A 96 -9.06 -16.08 7.14
C GLU A 96 -8.53 -17.45 7.59
N GLN A 97 -7.46 -17.45 8.37
CA GLN A 97 -6.92 -18.69 8.94
C GLN A 97 -7.93 -19.35 9.88
N ALA A 98 -8.66 -18.56 10.64
CA ALA A 98 -9.67 -19.10 11.56
C ALA A 98 -10.81 -19.80 10.79
N LYS A 99 -11.16 -19.27 9.63
CA LYS A 99 -12.20 -19.89 8.78
C LYS A 99 -11.77 -21.21 8.20
N ALA A 100 -10.48 -21.41 7.99
CA ALA A 100 -9.94 -22.61 7.36
C ALA A 100 -9.92 -23.83 8.28
N LYS A 101 -10.19 -23.64 9.56
CA LYS A 101 -10.21 -24.73 10.53
C LYS A 101 -11.56 -25.40 10.60
#